data_6a60bb4e69f3302fbd9b4ece24f1f52c
#
_entry.id   6a60bb4e69f3302fbd9b4ece24f1f52c
#
_cell.length_a   1.000
_cell.length_b   1.000
_cell.length_c   1.000
_cell.angle_alpha   90.00
_cell.angle_beta   90.00
_cell.angle_gamma   90.00
#
_symmetry.space_group_name_H-M   'P 1'
#
loop_
_entity.id
_entity.type
_entity.pdbx_description
1 polymer ?
#
loop_
_entity_poly.entity_id
_entity_poly.type
_entity_poly.pdbx_seq_one_letter_code
_entity_poly.pdbx_strand_id
1 'polypeptide(L)'
;MLDVENIVSNHIGVKQSLIRRGVELDVELIQSLNQSRKDLITKSDALKNTRNSVSKMIGNEKRQPTKTEIEEMRSIGDEIKSLGSALDKVKNTIRDLLLPLPNIPSDDVPDGLEESKNIEIKRWGQLSKIHGEAHWDIGLRLGILDMESGASISGSRFYILKGRGAKLQRALS
;
A
#
# COMPACT_ATOMS: atom_id res chain seq x y z
N MET A 1 -2.79 -0.46 -2.31
CA MET A 1 -2.01 0.00 -3.49
C MET A 1 -1.88 -1.18 -4.44
N LEU A 2 -2.10 -0.96 -5.73
CA LEU A 2 -1.98 -2.02 -6.75
C LEU A 2 -0.54 -2.54 -6.83
N ASP A 3 -0.40 -3.83 -7.12
CA ASP A 3 0.92 -4.45 -7.31
C ASP A 3 1.47 -4.12 -8.70
N VAL A 4 2.72 -3.65 -8.74
CA VAL A 4 3.42 -3.26 -9.98
C VAL A 4 3.56 -4.43 -10.94
N GLU A 5 3.90 -5.62 -10.45
CA GLU A 5 4.09 -6.79 -11.29
C GLU A 5 2.76 -7.25 -11.92
N ASN A 6 1.65 -7.11 -11.19
CA ASN A 6 0.32 -7.36 -11.75
C ASN A 6 -0.03 -6.34 -12.84
N ILE A 7 0.27 -5.05 -12.64
CA ILE A 7 0.04 -4.01 -13.66
C ILE A 7 0.83 -4.33 -14.94
N VAL A 8 2.10 -4.74 -14.80
CA VAL A 8 2.97 -5.02 -15.95
C VAL A 8 2.53 -6.31 -16.69
N SER A 9 2.19 -7.37 -15.95
CA SER A 9 1.83 -8.66 -16.55
C SER A 9 0.41 -8.70 -17.11
N ASN A 10 -0.55 -7.98 -16.51
CA ASN A 10 -1.96 -7.91 -16.90
C ASN A 10 -2.38 -6.49 -17.26
N HIS A 11 -1.57 -5.78 -18.03
CA HIS A 11 -1.75 -4.36 -18.30
C HIS A 11 -3.11 -4.03 -18.96
N ILE A 12 -3.62 -4.88 -19.85
CA ILE A 12 -4.90 -4.69 -20.53
C ILE A 12 -6.05 -4.78 -19.53
N GLY A 13 -6.09 -5.84 -18.71
CA GLY A 13 -7.15 -6.04 -17.71
C GLY A 13 -7.15 -4.96 -16.62
N VAL A 14 -5.96 -4.56 -16.16
CA VAL A 14 -5.83 -3.47 -15.18
C VAL A 14 -6.30 -2.14 -15.77
N LYS A 15 -5.91 -1.80 -16.99
CA LYS A 15 -6.33 -0.56 -17.68
C LYS A 15 -7.84 -0.51 -17.83
N GLN A 16 -8.47 -1.59 -18.32
CA GLN A 16 -9.92 -1.68 -18.46
C GLN A 16 -10.64 -1.53 -17.11
N SER A 17 -10.15 -2.20 -16.08
CA SER A 17 -10.72 -2.12 -14.73
C SER A 17 -10.64 -0.72 -14.12
N LEU A 18 -9.56 0.02 -14.37
CA LEU A 18 -9.41 1.40 -13.90
C LEU A 18 -10.31 2.37 -14.68
N ILE A 19 -10.48 2.16 -15.99
CA ILE A 19 -11.42 2.94 -16.81
C ILE A 19 -12.85 2.80 -16.29
N ARG A 20 -13.29 1.61 -15.87
CA ARG A 20 -14.59 1.39 -15.22
C ARG A 20 -14.78 2.25 -13.98
N ARG A 21 -13.69 2.67 -13.34
CA ARG A 21 -13.65 3.55 -12.17
C ARG A 21 -13.32 5.01 -12.50
N GLY A 22 -13.36 5.37 -13.80
CA GLY A 22 -13.10 6.74 -14.26
C GLY A 22 -11.64 7.17 -14.11
N VAL A 23 -10.70 6.25 -14.03
CA VAL A 23 -9.29 6.54 -13.85
C VAL A 23 -8.49 6.01 -15.04
N GLU A 24 -7.64 6.85 -15.61
CA GLU A 24 -6.66 6.48 -16.61
C GLU A 24 -5.30 6.26 -15.97
N LEU A 25 -4.61 5.22 -16.39
CA LEU A 25 -3.26 4.90 -15.96
C LEU A 25 -2.36 4.81 -17.19
N ASP A 26 -1.25 5.55 -17.14
CA ASP A 26 -0.14 5.39 -18.09
C ASP A 26 0.66 4.12 -17.73
N VAL A 27 0.27 3.02 -18.37
CA VAL A 27 0.88 1.72 -18.12
C VAL A 27 2.31 1.66 -18.66
N GLU A 28 2.57 2.31 -19.78
CA GLU A 28 3.89 2.37 -20.42
C GLU A 28 4.90 3.04 -19.50
N LEU A 29 4.48 4.12 -18.83
CA LEU A 29 5.30 4.79 -17.82
C LEU A 29 5.62 3.86 -16.65
N ILE A 30 4.62 3.14 -16.13
CA ILE A 30 4.84 2.17 -15.03
C ILE A 30 5.79 1.05 -15.46
N GLN A 31 5.64 0.53 -16.68
CA GLN A 31 6.53 -0.50 -17.23
C GLN A 31 7.97 -0.01 -17.32
N SER A 32 8.19 1.21 -17.84
CA SER A 32 9.53 1.80 -17.97
C SER A 32 10.19 2.05 -16.61
N LEU A 33 9.42 2.55 -15.65
CA LEU A 33 9.90 2.76 -14.26
C LEU A 33 10.22 1.43 -13.58
N ASN A 34 9.40 0.40 -13.77
CA ASN A 34 9.67 -0.93 -13.21
C ASN A 34 10.91 -1.56 -13.83
N GLN A 35 11.14 -1.39 -15.15
CA GLN A 35 12.36 -1.85 -15.79
C GLN A 35 13.57 -1.11 -15.22
N SER A 36 13.52 0.21 -15.12
CA SER A 36 14.58 1.03 -14.52
C SER A 36 14.89 0.59 -13.07
N ARG A 37 13.85 0.27 -12.28
CA ARG A 37 14.00 -0.27 -10.93
C ARG A 37 14.78 -1.58 -10.93
N LYS A 38 14.44 -2.52 -11.82
CA LYS A 38 15.11 -3.82 -11.96
C LYS A 38 16.56 -3.66 -12.38
N ASP A 39 16.83 -2.78 -13.32
CA ASP A 39 18.20 -2.51 -13.81
C ASP A 39 19.11 -1.90 -12.72
N LEU A 40 18.57 -0.95 -11.94
CA LEU A 40 19.28 -0.34 -10.83
C LEU A 40 19.61 -1.35 -9.72
N ILE A 41 18.68 -2.26 -9.42
CA ILE A 41 18.91 -3.35 -8.45
C ILE A 41 20.00 -4.28 -8.98
N THR A 42 19.92 -4.73 -10.22
CA THR A 42 20.90 -5.64 -10.83
C THR A 42 22.30 -5.04 -10.82
N LYS A 43 22.44 -3.76 -11.21
CA LYS A 43 23.73 -3.05 -11.19
C LYS A 43 24.28 -2.92 -9.76
N SER A 44 23.42 -2.52 -8.80
CA SER A 44 23.83 -2.40 -7.40
C SER A 44 24.30 -3.73 -6.82
N ASP A 45 23.59 -4.82 -7.13
CA ASP A 45 23.93 -6.15 -6.61
C ASP A 45 25.21 -6.71 -7.27
N ALA A 46 25.46 -6.43 -8.55
CA ALA A 46 26.73 -6.74 -9.20
C ALA A 46 27.92 -6.06 -8.51
N LEU A 47 27.79 -4.76 -8.21
CA LEU A 47 28.84 -4.01 -7.50
C LEU A 47 29.05 -4.50 -6.07
N LYS A 48 27.97 -4.82 -5.34
CA LYS A 48 28.06 -5.41 -4.00
C LYS A 48 28.78 -6.77 -4.05
N ASN A 49 28.47 -7.61 -5.03
CA ASN A 49 29.12 -8.89 -5.23
C ASN A 49 30.63 -8.73 -5.51
N THR A 50 31.00 -7.79 -6.37
CA THR A 50 32.41 -7.47 -6.64
C THR A 50 33.12 -7.04 -5.35
N ARG A 51 32.55 -6.10 -4.61
CA ARG A 51 33.10 -5.64 -3.33
C ARG A 51 33.26 -6.78 -2.33
N ASN A 52 32.25 -7.65 -2.21
CA ASN A 52 32.31 -8.79 -1.28
C ASN A 52 33.35 -9.82 -1.71
N SER A 53 33.53 -10.07 -3.01
CA SER A 53 34.52 -10.99 -3.54
C SER A 53 35.95 -10.51 -3.26
N VAL A 54 36.23 -9.22 -3.50
CA VAL A 54 37.54 -8.63 -3.18
C VAL A 54 37.81 -8.66 -1.67
N SER A 55 36.81 -8.32 -0.84
CA SER A 55 36.96 -8.38 0.61
C SER A 55 37.26 -9.80 1.11
N LYS A 56 36.60 -10.83 0.53
CA LYS A 56 36.85 -12.24 0.86
C LYS A 56 38.24 -12.67 0.43
N MET A 57 38.72 -12.25 -0.77
CA MET A 57 40.03 -12.59 -1.28
C MET A 57 41.12 -12.04 -0.36
N ILE A 58 41.06 -10.77 0.02
CA ILE A 58 42.02 -10.12 0.93
C ILE A 58 42.01 -10.83 2.30
N GLY A 59 40.81 -11.18 2.82
CA GLY A 59 40.67 -11.91 4.09
C GLY A 59 41.29 -13.31 4.05
N ASN A 60 41.09 -14.05 2.96
CA ASN A 60 41.66 -15.38 2.79
C ASN A 60 43.19 -15.36 2.70
N GLU A 61 43.74 -14.35 2.03
CA GLU A 61 45.21 -14.13 1.89
C GLU A 61 45.83 -13.58 3.18
N LYS A 62 45.02 -13.24 4.19
CA LYS A 62 45.47 -12.67 5.49
C LYS A 62 46.45 -11.49 5.34
N ARG A 63 46.27 -10.69 4.28
CA ARG A 63 47.08 -9.48 3.98
C ARG A 63 46.29 -8.21 4.20
N GLN A 64 46.99 -7.12 4.29
CA GLN A 64 46.37 -5.77 4.24
C GLN A 64 46.01 -5.43 2.78
N PRO A 65 44.90 -4.69 2.56
CA PRO A 65 44.55 -4.20 1.24
C PRO A 65 45.62 -3.19 0.73
N THR A 66 45.86 -3.21 -0.55
CA THR A 66 46.70 -2.20 -1.21
C THR A 66 45.98 -0.86 -1.31
N LYS A 67 46.74 0.22 -1.52
CA LYS A 67 46.14 1.56 -1.72
C LYS A 67 45.16 1.57 -2.90
N THR A 68 45.50 0.91 -3.99
CA THR A 68 44.63 0.79 -5.18
C THR A 68 43.34 0.07 -4.86
N GLU A 69 43.40 -1.05 -4.15
CA GLU A 69 42.20 -1.78 -3.74
C GLU A 69 41.29 -0.95 -2.81
N ILE A 70 41.88 -0.15 -1.92
CA ILE A 70 41.13 0.76 -1.05
C ILE A 70 40.39 1.83 -1.87
N GLU A 71 41.08 2.44 -2.85
CA GLU A 71 40.50 3.46 -3.73
C GLU A 71 39.38 2.88 -4.60
N GLU A 72 39.59 1.69 -5.19
CA GLU A 72 38.57 0.98 -5.97
C GLU A 72 37.35 0.63 -5.11
N MET A 73 37.53 0.11 -3.90
CA MET A 73 36.41 -0.23 -3.00
C MET A 73 35.65 1.01 -2.55
N ARG A 74 36.35 2.14 -2.38
CA ARG A 74 35.70 3.42 -2.09
C ARG A 74 34.85 3.89 -3.27
N SER A 75 35.40 3.86 -4.48
CA SER A 75 34.69 4.21 -5.72
C SER A 75 33.43 3.35 -5.91
N ILE A 76 33.57 2.02 -5.74
CA ILE A 76 32.41 1.10 -5.77
C ILE A 76 31.38 1.45 -4.69
N GLY A 77 31.84 1.82 -3.50
CA GLY A 77 30.95 2.25 -2.41
C GLY A 77 30.14 3.51 -2.76
N ASP A 78 30.80 4.49 -3.36
CA ASP A 78 30.15 5.74 -3.80
C ASP A 78 29.15 5.48 -4.94
N GLU A 79 29.49 4.58 -5.87
CA GLU A 79 28.59 4.18 -6.96
C GLU A 79 27.35 3.43 -6.42
N ILE A 80 27.51 2.48 -5.49
CA ILE A 80 26.41 1.80 -4.83
C ILE A 80 25.48 2.81 -4.13
N LYS A 81 26.03 3.81 -3.48
CA LYS A 81 25.26 4.87 -2.81
C LYS A 81 24.48 5.71 -3.83
N SER A 82 25.10 6.07 -4.95
CA SER A 82 24.44 6.79 -6.05
C SER A 82 23.28 5.99 -6.65
N LEU A 83 23.51 4.70 -6.95
CA LEU A 83 22.48 3.78 -7.44
C LEU A 83 21.35 3.61 -6.43
N GLY A 84 21.66 3.56 -5.13
CA GLY A 84 20.66 3.52 -4.06
C GLY A 84 19.76 4.75 -4.09
N SER A 85 20.34 5.94 -4.19
CA SER A 85 19.56 7.19 -4.28
C SER A 85 18.69 7.25 -5.54
N ALA A 86 19.21 6.77 -6.68
CA ALA A 86 18.44 6.68 -7.93
C ALA A 86 17.27 5.67 -7.80
N LEU A 87 17.53 4.52 -7.18
CA LEU A 87 16.51 3.48 -6.92
C LEU A 87 15.40 4.02 -6.02
N ASP A 88 15.72 4.76 -4.97
CA ASP A 88 14.73 5.34 -4.07
C ASP A 88 13.86 6.38 -4.78
N LYS A 89 14.43 7.19 -5.66
CA LYS A 89 13.67 8.12 -6.51
C LYS A 89 12.66 7.37 -7.38
N VAL A 90 13.10 6.32 -8.09
CA VAL A 90 12.21 5.51 -8.94
C VAL A 90 11.10 4.85 -8.12
N LYS A 91 11.41 4.28 -6.95
CA LYS A 91 10.41 3.68 -6.05
C LYS A 91 9.38 4.70 -5.57
N ASN A 92 9.83 5.90 -5.20
CA ASN A 92 8.93 6.96 -4.77
C ASN A 92 8.04 7.43 -5.92
N THR A 93 8.56 7.60 -7.12
CA THR A 93 7.77 7.94 -8.32
C THR A 93 6.69 6.88 -8.58
N ILE A 94 7.03 5.59 -8.56
CA ILE A 94 6.06 4.51 -8.71
C ILE A 94 5.00 4.58 -7.61
N ARG A 95 5.41 4.76 -6.36
CA ARG A 95 4.49 4.87 -5.23
C ARG A 95 3.52 6.03 -5.40
N ASP A 96 4.01 7.20 -5.77
CA ASP A 96 3.20 8.40 -5.91
C ASP A 96 2.19 8.28 -7.06
N LEU A 97 2.55 7.57 -8.14
CA LEU A 97 1.65 7.26 -9.24
C LEU A 97 0.56 6.23 -8.84
N LEU A 98 0.89 5.25 -8.01
CA LEU A 98 -0.02 4.17 -7.65
C LEU A 98 -0.87 4.45 -6.41
N LEU A 99 -0.43 5.35 -5.53
CA LEU A 99 -1.10 5.63 -4.26
C LEU A 99 -2.54 6.17 -4.43
N PRO A 100 -2.83 7.08 -5.39
CA PRO A 100 -4.17 7.61 -5.60
C PRO A 100 -5.09 6.65 -6.38
N LEU A 101 -4.56 5.56 -6.95
CA LEU A 101 -5.37 4.66 -7.75
C LEU A 101 -6.35 3.87 -6.90
N PRO A 102 -7.61 3.76 -7.34
CA PRO A 102 -8.58 2.88 -6.70
C PRO A 102 -8.20 1.41 -6.90
N ASN A 103 -8.77 0.54 -6.07
CA ASN A 103 -8.60 -0.90 -6.24
C ASN A 103 -9.36 -1.41 -7.48
N ILE A 104 -8.93 -2.55 -8.03
CA ILE A 104 -9.61 -3.22 -9.13
C ILE A 104 -10.95 -3.77 -8.61
N PRO A 105 -12.08 -3.45 -9.25
CA PRO A 105 -13.37 -4.00 -8.87
C PRO A 105 -13.48 -5.47 -9.28
N SER A 106 -14.32 -6.24 -8.60
CA SER A 106 -14.72 -7.57 -9.06
C SER A 106 -15.55 -7.48 -10.34
N ASP A 107 -15.63 -8.58 -11.09
CA ASP A 107 -16.30 -8.61 -12.39
C ASP A 107 -17.83 -8.41 -12.28
N ASP A 108 -18.40 -8.79 -11.13
CA ASP A 108 -19.82 -8.65 -10.82
C ASP A 108 -20.23 -7.22 -10.41
N VAL A 109 -19.25 -6.32 -10.21
CA VAL A 109 -19.54 -4.91 -9.89
C VAL A 109 -20.01 -4.19 -11.15
N PRO A 110 -21.18 -3.51 -11.14
CA PRO A 110 -21.67 -2.77 -12.30
C PRO A 110 -20.77 -1.60 -12.68
N ASP A 111 -20.75 -1.27 -13.97
CA ASP A 111 -20.03 -0.11 -14.47
C ASP A 111 -20.77 1.17 -14.11
N GLY A 112 -20.06 2.12 -13.52
CA GLY A 112 -20.61 3.42 -13.18
C GLY A 112 -19.76 4.19 -12.16
N LEU A 113 -19.88 5.51 -12.22
CA LEU A 113 -19.15 6.44 -11.34
C LEU A 113 -20.06 7.06 -10.28
N GLU A 114 -21.37 6.81 -10.36
CA GLU A 114 -22.38 7.40 -9.49
C GLU A 114 -23.17 6.32 -8.75
N GLU A 115 -23.66 6.67 -7.58
CA GLU A 115 -24.49 5.80 -6.75
C GLU A 115 -25.75 5.30 -7.47
N SER A 116 -26.30 6.10 -8.39
CA SER A 116 -27.45 5.72 -9.24
C SER A 116 -27.22 4.48 -10.11
N LYS A 117 -25.97 4.10 -10.32
CA LYS A 117 -25.58 2.89 -11.08
C LYS A 117 -25.46 1.64 -10.22
N ASN A 118 -25.59 1.77 -8.90
CA ASN A 118 -25.58 0.62 -8.01
C ASN A 118 -26.79 -0.26 -8.26
N ILE A 119 -26.57 -1.57 -8.31
CA ILE A 119 -27.63 -2.57 -8.50
C ILE A 119 -27.92 -3.21 -7.13
N GLU A 120 -29.20 -3.23 -6.73
CA GLU A 120 -29.62 -3.94 -5.53
C GLU A 120 -29.49 -5.44 -5.74
N ILE A 121 -28.54 -6.08 -5.05
CA ILE A 121 -28.29 -7.52 -5.17
C ILE A 121 -29.30 -8.33 -4.35
N LYS A 122 -29.68 -7.85 -3.16
CA LYS A 122 -30.56 -8.54 -2.25
C LYS A 122 -31.25 -7.57 -1.31
N ARG A 123 -32.55 -7.78 -1.12
CA ARG A 123 -33.34 -7.13 -0.06
C ARG A 123 -33.83 -8.16 0.92
N TRP A 124 -33.69 -7.87 2.20
CA TRP A 124 -34.19 -8.74 3.26
C TRP A 124 -34.97 -7.94 4.30
N GLY A 125 -36.09 -8.48 4.74
CA GLY A 125 -36.98 -7.88 5.74
C GLY A 125 -37.86 -6.77 5.20
N GLN A 126 -38.71 -6.25 6.06
CA GLN A 126 -39.55 -5.08 5.78
C GLN A 126 -38.95 -3.88 6.49
N LEU A 127 -38.70 -2.81 5.74
CA LEU A 127 -38.23 -1.55 6.31
C LEU A 127 -39.38 -0.94 7.13
N SER A 128 -39.16 -0.72 8.41
CA SER A 128 -40.07 0.07 9.24
C SER A 128 -39.98 1.53 8.82
N LYS A 129 -41.13 2.18 8.62
CA LYS A 129 -41.18 3.63 8.36
C LYS A 129 -41.08 4.45 9.65
N ILE A 130 -40.72 3.83 10.77
CA ILE A 130 -40.56 4.51 12.05
C ILE A 130 -39.27 5.33 11.97
N HIS A 131 -39.38 6.63 12.12
CA HIS A 131 -38.25 7.51 12.43
C HIS A 131 -37.79 7.13 13.83
N GLY A 132 -36.76 6.28 13.92
CA GLY A 132 -36.20 5.84 15.18
C GLY A 132 -35.35 6.95 15.83
N GLU A 133 -35.11 6.79 17.11
CA GLU A 133 -34.12 7.58 17.85
C GLU A 133 -32.72 7.36 17.19
N ALA A 134 -31.85 8.34 17.31
CA ALA A 134 -30.47 8.20 16.85
C ALA A 134 -29.75 7.07 17.62
N HIS A 135 -28.84 6.37 16.96
CA HIS A 135 -28.16 5.23 17.57
C HIS A 135 -27.37 5.57 18.84
N TRP A 136 -26.87 6.79 18.96
CA TRP A 136 -26.21 7.25 20.18
C TRP A 136 -27.19 7.42 21.35
N ASP A 137 -28.40 7.94 21.10
CA ASP A 137 -29.43 8.08 22.15
C ASP A 137 -29.91 6.69 22.61
N ILE A 138 -30.14 5.77 21.66
CA ILE A 138 -30.47 4.38 21.96
C ILE A 138 -29.35 3.71 22.75
N GLY A 139 -28.11 3.90 22.36
CA GLY A 139 -26.93 3.31 22.99
C GLY A 139 -26.71 3.80 24.41
N LEU A 140 -26.92 5.10 24.66
CA LEU A 140 -26.87 5.71 26.00
C LEU A 140 -28.01 5.17 26.87
N ARG A 141 -29.24 5.16 26.38
CA ARG A 141 -30.44 4.64 27.09
C ARG A 141 -30.31 3.15 27.46
N LEU A 142 -29.70 2.36 26.60
CA LEU A 142 -29.43 0.94 26.86
C LEU A 142 -28.18 0.71 27.72
N GLY A 143 -27.41 1.74 28.04
CA GLY A 143 -26.17 1.64 28.81
C GLY A 143 -25.05 0.87 28.11
N ILE A 144 -25.11 0.78 26.77
CA ILE A 144 -24.11 0.08 25.96
C ILE A 144 -23.08 1.01 25.31
N LEU A 145 -23.34 2.32 25.29
CA LEU A 145 -22.45 3.37 24.83
C LEU A 145 -22.12 4.34 25.96
N ASP A 146 -20.88 4.85 25.93
CA ASP A 146 -20.39 5.93 26.81
C ASP A 146 -19.60 6.92 25.95
N MET A 147 -20.28 8.00 25.61
CA MET A 147 -19.70 9.05 24.77
C MET A 147 -18.77 9.98 25.57
N GLU A 148 -19.13 10.24 26.82
CA GLU A 148 -18.38 11.14 27.70
C GLU A 148 -16.99 10.58 28.06
N SER A 149 -16.97 9.34 28.53
CA SER A 149 -15.70 8.66 28.81
C SER A 149 -14.89 8.45 27.53
N GLY A 150 -15.52 8.17 26.38
CA GLY A 150 -14.86 8.06 25.09
C GLY A 150 -14.17 9.36 24.69
N ALA A 151 -14.88 10.48 24.81
CA ALA A 151 -14.32 11.79 24.50
C ALA A 151 -13.19 12.20 25.47
N SER A 152 -13.30 11.83 26.74
CA SER A 152 -12.25 12.09 27.74
C SER A 152 -10.94 11.35 27.46
N ILE A 153 -11.02 10.11 26.96
CA ILE A 153 -9.84 9.28 26.71
C ILE A 153 -9.17 9.60 25.37
N SER A 154 -9.97 9.83 24.33
CA SER A 154 -9.47 9.87 22.93
C SER A 154 -9.86 11.14 22.16
N GLY A 155 -10.58 12.06 22.79
CA GLY A 155 -11.05 13.29 22.16
C GLY A 155 -12.48 13.21 21.62
N SER A 156 -12.94 14.28 20.98
CA SER A 156 -14.30 14.37 20.46
C SER A 156 -14.60 13.29 19.43
N ARG A 157 -15.86 12.82 19.39
CA ARG A 157 -16.39 11.78 18.49
C ARG A 157 -15.95 10.35 18.80
N PHE A 158 -15.15 10.14 19.84
CA PHE A 158 -14.87 8.79 20.33
C PHE A 158 -15.97 8.32 21.30
N TYR A 159 -16.16 7.01 21.37
CA TYR A 159 -17.12 6.38 22.27
C TYR A 159 -16.52 5.09 22.86
N ILE A 160 -17.07 4.67 23.99
CA ILE A 160 -16.73 3.40 24.61
C ILE A 160 -17.95 2.49 24.55
N LEU A 161 -17.74 1.25 24.11
CA LEU A 161 -18.75 0.20 24.24
C LEU A 161 -18.67 -0.44 25.62
N LYS A 162 -19.81 -0.55 26.29
CA LYS A 162 -19.92 -1.15 27.63
C LYS A 162 -20.77 -2.43 27.63
N GLY A 163 -20.52 -3.28 28.58
CA GLY A 163 -21.37 -4.41 28.93
C GLY A 163 -21.76 -5.29 27.72
N ARG A 164 -23.05 -5.35 27.43
CA ARG A 164 -23.61 -6.15 26.33
C ARG A 164 -23.20 -5.64 24.94
N GLY A 165 -23.02 -4.32 24.77
CA GLY A 165 -22.55 -3.74 23.53
C GLY A 165 -21.14 -4.19 23.20
N ALA A 166 -20.22 -4.16 24.16
CA ALA A 166 -18.86 -4.64 23.99
C ALA A 166 -18.79 -6.17 23.73
N LYS A 167 -19.71 -6.95 24.35
CA LYS A 167 -19.81 -8.39 24.10
C LYS A 167 -20.30 -8.67 22.67
N LEU A 168 -21.33 -7.93 22.22
CA LEU A 168 -21.90 -8.08 20.88
C LEU A 168 -20.87 -7.78 19.80
N GLN A 169 -20.14 -6.69 19.95
CA GLN A 169 -19.08 -6.35 18.98
C GLN A 169 -18.04 -7.46 18.87
N ARG A 170 -17.56 -7.99 20.00
CA ARG A 170 -16.59 -9.10 19.99
C ARG A 170 -17.14 -10.41 19.43
N ALA A 171 -18.46 -10.60 19.49
CA ALA A 171 -19.09 -11.79 18.93
C ALA A 171 -19.30 -11.69 17.41
N LEU A 172 -19.29 -10.47 16.85
CA LEU A 172 -19.46 -10.19 15.42
C LEU A 172 -18.13 -10.03 14.68
N SER A 173 -17.01 -9.87 15.40
CA SER A 173 -15.65 -9.79 14.86
C SER A 173 -14.96 -11.13 14.83
#